data_58b10c83706b895264a24a22da6d633b
#
_entry.id   58b10c83706b895264a24a22da6d633b
#
_cell.length_a   1.000
_cell.length_b   1.000
_cell.length_c   1.000
_cell.angle_alpha   90.00
_cell.angle_beta   90.00
_cell.angle_gamma   90.00
#
_symmetry.space_group_name_H-M   'P 1'
#
loop_
_entity.id
_entity.type
_entity.pdbx_description
1 polymer ?
#
loop_
_entity_poly.entity_id
_entity_poly.type
_entity_poly.pdbx_seq_one_letter_code
_entity_poly.pdbx_strand_id
1 'polypeptide(L)'
;PAFIWCVSHTLLSHPDFRLAVDQSGTLGTHDVLHPNYTVFHEDDHTFSDLWTAHDEDFPTFYRAFLADLETYGNVHGMKPKGGQPWNFYCISCVPWLDFTGYATVVPGGQPHLFPVLTYGKFTEHDGKLTLPFSLSISHAAVDGWHISQFFQGMQDLLDTVELTTEG
;
A
#
# COMPACT_ATOMS: atom_id res chain seq x y z
N PRO A 1 -8.54 5.61 -2.71
CA PRO A 1 -8.18 5.90 -1.31
C PRO A 1 -8.63 4.82 -0.33
N ALA A 2 -9.90 4.37 -0.39
CA ALA A 2 -10.49 3.43 0.57
C ALA A 2 -9.69 2.12 0.71
N PHE A 3 -9.39 1.44 -0.38
CA PHE A 3 -8.59 0.21 -0.36
C PHE A 3 -7.18 0.44 0.25
N ILE A 4 -6.52 1.55 -0.12
CA ILE A 4 -5.20 1.92 0.43
C ILE A 4 -5.30 2.18 1.93
N TRP A 5 -6.36 2.85 2.38
CA TRP A 5 -6.61 3.07 3.81
C TRP A 5 -6.81 1.73 4.56
N CYS A 6 -7.62 0.82 4.01
CA CYS A 6 -7.81 -0.51 4.60
C CYS A 6 -6.49 -1.28 4.73
N VAL A 7 -5.62 -1.23 3.72
CA VAL A 7 -4.27 -1.82 3.79
C VAL A 7 -3.46 -1.20 4.92
N SER A 8 -3.39 0.14 4.98
CA SER A 8 -2.65 0.84 6.04
C SER A 8 -3.19 0.49 7.43
N HIS A 9 -4.51 0.48 7.58
CA HIS A 9 -5.19 0.17 8.84
C HIS A 9 -4.93 -1.28 9.29
N THR A 10 -4.96 -2.23 8.35
CA THR A 10 -4.62 -3.63 8.65
C THR A 10 -3.16 -3.77 9.10
N LEU A 11 -2.21 -3.06 8.46
CA LEU A 11 -0.80 -3.08 8.85
C LEU A 11 -0.54 -2.59 10.29
N LEU A 12 -1.40 -1.72 10.85
CA LEU A 12 -1.29 -1.29 12.25
C LEU A 12 -1.41 -2.46 13.23
N SER A 13 -2.28 -3.43 12.93
CA SER A 13 -2.50 -4.61 13.76
C SER A 13 -1.42 -5.70 13.60
N HIS A 14 -0.49 -5.53 12.65
CA HIS A 14 0.54 -6.51 12.31
C HIS A 14 1.95 -5.93 12.43
N PRO A 15 2.56 -5.88 13.64
CA PRO A 15 3.87 -5.25 13.87
C PRO A 15 5.01 -5.86 13.04
N ASP A 16 4.95 -7.15 12.72
CA ASP A 16 5.99 -7.85 11.95
C ASP A 16 6.13 -7.29 10.52
N PHE A 17 5.08 -6.69 9.97
CA PHE A 17 5.13 -6.00 8.67
C PHE A 17 5.71 -4.58 8.77
N ARG A 18 5.96 -4.07 9.96
CA ARG A 18 6.48 -2.73 10.22
C ARG A 18 7.93 -2.73 10.72
N LEU A 19 8.61 -3.88 10.57
CA LEU A 19 10.02 -4.03 10.96
C LEU A 19 10.93 -3.10 10.14
N ALA A 20 11.91 -2.54 10.81
CA ALA A 20 12.94 -1.72 10.22
C ALA A 20 14.27 -1.90 10.93
N VAL A 21 15.35 -1.60 10.24
CA VAL A 21 16.70 -1.57 10.81
C VAL A 21 17.19 -0.13 10.72
N ASP A 22 17.63 0.41 11.83
CA ASP A 22 18.19 1.76 11.89
C ASP A 22 19.62 1.83 11.30
N GLN A 23 20.18 3.02 11.27
CA GLN A 23 21.55 3.25 10.74
C GLN A 23 22.63 2.54 11.56
N SER A 24 22.37 2.15 12.80
CA SER A 24 23.29 1.38 13.65
C SER A 24 23.18 -0.14 13.43
N GLY A 25 22.22 -0.60 12.63
CA GLY A 25 21.89 -2.01 12.44
C GLY A 25 20.96 -2.57 13.51
N THR A 26 20.33 -1.72 14.34
CA THR A 26 19.41 -2.14 15.38
C THR A 26 18.02 -2.38 14.77
N LEU A 27 17.44 -3.56 15.03
CA LEU A 27 16.10 -3.90 14.63
C LEU A 27 15.08 -3.19 15.53
N GLY A 28 14.07 -2.62 14.90
CA GLY A 28 12.94 -1.98 15.57
C GLY A 28 11.66 -2.11 14.74
N THR A 29 10.59 -1.50 15.21
CA THR A 29 9.29 -1.50 14.54
C THR A 29 8.79 -0.06 14.45
N HIS A 30 8.34 0.34 13.27
CA HIS A 30 7.65 1.62 13.10
C HIS A 30 6.27 1.58 13.77
N ASP A 31 5.84 2.69 14.35
CA ASP A 31 4.48 2.81 14.91
C ASP A 31 3.41 2.76 13.80
N VAL A 32 3.72 3.37 12.65
CA VAL A 32 2.85 3.44 11.48
C VAL A 32 3.66 3.33 10.20
N LEU A 33 3.07 2.78 9.14
CA LEU A 33 3.59 2.88 7.78
C LEU A 33 2.67 3.76 6.93
N HIS A 34 3.26 4.68 6.20
CA HIS A 34 2.54 5.54 5.27
C HIS A 34 2.50 4.91 3.87
N PRO A 35 1.36 4.94 3.16
CA PRO A 35 1.28 4.44 1.79
C PRO A 35 2.12 5.31 0.84
N ASN A 36 3.00 4.65 0.08
CA ASN A 36 3.62 5.17 -1.11
C ASN A 36 2.96 4.48 -2.30
N TYR A 37 2.23 5.25 -3.13
CA TYR A 37 1.39 4.70 -4.18
C TYR A 37 1.73 5.28 -5.54
N THR A 38 1.49 4.49 -6.60
CA THR A 38 1.75 4.91 -7.97
C THR A 38 0.58 5.67 -8.55
N VAL A 39 0.88 6.75 -9.29
CA VAL A 39 -0.06 7.51 -10.12
C VAL A 39 0.38 7.38 -11.57
N PHE A 40 -0.48 6.83 -12.42
CA PHE A 40 -0.21 6.63 -13.83
C PHE A 40 -0.53 7.88 -14.65
N HIS A 41 0.33 8.23 -15.61
CA HIS A 41 0.18 9.32 -16.55
C HIS A 41 -0.21 8.74 -17.92
N GLU A 42 -1.44 9.02 -18.35
CA GLU A 42 -1.97 8.47 -19.62
C GLU A 42 -1.34 9.09 -20.87
N ASP A 43 -0.83 10.31 -20.76
CA ASP A 43 -0.27 11.07 -21.88
C ASP A 43 1.07 10.53 -22.39
N ASP A 44 1.89 9.97 -21.49
CA ASP A 44 3.21 9.42 -21.84
C ASP A 44 3.47 7.98 -21.35
N HIS A 45 2.45 7.36 -20.71
CA HIS A 45 2.49 6.02 -20.14
C HIS A 45 3.58 5.81 -19.08
N THR A 46 3.95 6.88 -18.37
CA THR A 46 4.83 6.81 -17.21
C THR A 46 4.04 6.81 -15.90
N PHE A 47 4.72 6.75 -14.77
CA PHE A 47 4.10 6.86 -13.46
C PHE A 47 4.96 7.70 -12.51
N SER A 48 4.32 8.23 -11.50
CA SER A 48 4.96 8.90 -10.36
C SER A 48 4.61 8.19 -9.07
N ASP A 49 5.53 8.21 -8.09
CA ASP A 49 5.27 7.76 -6.73
C ASP A 49 4.84 8.94 -5.88
N LEU A 50 3.64 8.86 -5.34
CA LEU A 50 3.12 9.77 -4.32
C LEU A 50 3.03 9.06 -2.97
N TRP A 51 2.99 9.84 -1.92
CA TRP A 51 2.73 9.34 -0.58
C TRP A 51 1.76 10.25 0.17
N THR A 52 0.95 9.67 1.05
CA THR A 52 0.05 10.40 1.95
C THR A 52 0.26 9.89 3.37
N ALA A 53 0.28 10.79 4.35
CA ALA A 53 0.33 10.36 5.74
C ALA A 53 -0.92 9.55 6.07
N HIS A 54 -0.72 8.34 6.63
CA HIS A 54 -1.84 7.56 7.14
C HIS A 54 -2.44 8.24 8.37
N ASP A 55 -3.76 8.25 8.42
CA ASP A 55 -4.56 8.66 9.57
C ASP A 55 -5.59 7.55 9.85
N GLU A 56 -5.82 7.23 11.11
CA GLU A 56 -6.80 6.21 11.51
C GLU A 56 -8.23 6.68 11.21
N ASP A 57 -8.47 8.01 11.21
CA ASP A 57 -9.72 8.61 10.77
C ASP A 57 -9.79 8.62 9.24
N PHE A 58 -10.65 7.79 8.67
CA PHE A 58 -10.77 7.67 7.21
C PHE A 58 -11.10 8.99 6.50
N PRO A 59 -12.07 9.83 6.96
CA PRO A 59 -12.33 11.12 6.33
C PRO A 59 -11.10 12.05 6.27
N THR A 60 -10.28 12.06 7.32
CA THR A 60 -9.05 12.85 7.36
C THR A 60 -8.02 12.32 6.36
N PHE A 61 -7.78 11.01 6.34
CA PHE A 61 -6.92 10.39 5.33
C PHE A 61 -7.42 10.66 3.91
N TYR A 62 -8.72 10.50 3.67
CA TYR A 62 -9.33 10.68 2.36
C TYR A 62 -9.12 12.10 1.82
N ARG A 63 -9.36 13.13 2.66
CA ARG A 63 -9.12 14.54 2.28
C ARG A 63 -7.65 14.79 1.95
N ALA A 64 -6.73 14.29 2.78
CA ALA A 64 -5.30 14.43 2.56
C ALA A 64 -4.85 13.75 1.24
N PHE A 65 -5.37 12.55 0.98
CA PHE A 65 -5.07 11.79 -0.24
C PHE A 65 -5.56 12.54 -1.50
N LEU A 66 -6.77 13.08 -1.48
CA LEU A 66 -7.28 13.86 -2.60
C LEU A 66 -6.50 15.17 -2.83
N ALA A 67 -6.12 15.86 -1.76
CA ALA A 67 -5.29 17.06 -1.85
C ALA A 67 -3.90 16.77 -2.47
N ASP A 68 -3.31 15.62 -2.12
CA ASP A 68 -2.06 15.16 -2.71
C ASP A 68 -2.23 14.85 -4.21
N LEU A 69 -3.30 14.18 -4.60
CA LEU A 69 -3.60 13.91 -6.00
C LEU A 69 -3.88 15.20 -6.79
N GLU A 70 -4.62 16.14 -6.22
CA GLU A 70 -4.90 17.43 -6.86
C GLU A 70 -3.60 18.22 -7.12
N THR A 71 -2.69 18.20 -6.12
CA THR A 71 -1.46 18.98 -6.18
C THR A 71 -0.39 18.34 -7.06
N TYR A 72 -0.24 17.03 -6.98
CA TYR A 72 0.90 16.30 -7.55
C TYR A 72 0.52 15.26 -8.60
N GLY A 73 -0.76 14.90 -8.73
CA GLY A 73 -1.20 13.79 -9.59
C GLY A 73 -0.90 13.95 -11.07
N ASN A 74 -0.73 15.20 -11.53
CA ASN A 74 -0.35 15.52 -12.92
C ASN A 74 1.12 15.98 -13.06
N VAL A 75 1.91 15.86 -11.97
CA VAL A 75 3.32 16.26 -12.00
C VAL A 75 4.18 15.06 -12.35
N HIS A 76 4.83 15.10 -13.51
CA HIS A 76 5.71 14.03 -13.96
C HIS A 76 7.00 13.96 -13.14
N GLY A 77 7.59 12.78 -13.07
CA GLY A 77 8.82 12.48 -12.35
C GLY A 77 8.61 11.46 -11.23
N MET A 78 9.69 10.79 -10.82
CA MET A 78 9.58 9.66 -9.89
C MET A 78 8.95 10.02 -8.54
N LYS A 79 9.27 11.17 -7.96
CA LYS A 79 8.82 11.59 -6.61
C LYS A 79 8.45 13.07 -6.59
N PRO A 80 7.34 13.49 -7.22
CA PRO A 80 6.99 14.91 -7.36
C PRO A 80 6.68 15.57 -6.02
N LYS A 81 6.12 14.85 -5.06
CA LYS A 81 5.84 15.36 -3.70
C LYS A 81 7.09 15.23 -2.83
N GLY A 82 8.18 15.25 -2.94
CA GLY A 82 9.32 15.19 -2.02
C GLY A 82 9.00 14.80 -0.56
N GLY A 83 10.00 14.74 0.30
CA GLY A 83 9.81 14.58 1.75
C GLY A 83 9.21 13.23 2.20
N GLN A 84 9.27 12.19 1.37
CA GLN A 84 8.77 10.87 1.73
C GLN A 84 9.43 10.38 3.02
N PRO A 85 8.66 9.99 4.04
CA PRO A 85 9.19 9.46 5.28
C PRO A 85 9.80 8.07 5.08
N TRP A 86 10.65 7.62 6.02
CA TRP A 86 11.27 6.29 5.97
C TRP A 86 10.32 5.16 6.34
N ASN A 87 9.28 5.45 7.10
CA ASN A 87 8.24 4.51 7.53
C ASN A 87 7.12 4.44 6.49
N PHE A 88 7.38 3.80 5.38
CA PHE A 88 6.42 3.63 4.28
C PHE A 88 6.30 2.18 3.84
N TYR A 89 5.24 1.89 3.12
CA TYR A 89 5.09 0.69 2.31
C TYR A 89 4.74 1.08 0.87
N CYS A 90 5.06 0.22 -0.09
CA CYS A 90 4.72 0.47 -1.50
C CYS A 90 3.42 -0.22 -1.86
N ILE A 91 2.54 0.48 -2.58
CA ILE A 91 1.31 -0.08 -3.13
C ILE A 91 1.07 0.44 -4.55
N SER A 92 0.89 -0.49 -5.49
CA SER A 92 0.64 -0.17 -6.89
C SER A 92 -0.68 -0.76 -7.36
N CYS A 93 -1.33 -0.06 -8.30
CA CYS A 93 -2.50 -0.58 -9.01
C CYS A 93 -2.10 -0.94 -10.44
N VAL A 94 -2.47 -2.14 -10.90
CA VAL A 94 -2.33 -2.57 -12.29
C VAL A 94 -3.74 -2.86 -12.85
N PRO A 95 -4.54 -1.82 -13.16
CA PRO A 95 -5.98 -1.95 -13.43
C PRO A 95 -6.29 -2.68 -14.73
N TRP A 96 -5.28 -2.96 -15.54
CA TRP A 96 -5.42 -3.70 -16.81
C TRP A 96 -5.29 -5.21 -16.66
N LEU A 97 -4.80 -5.71 -15.51
CA LEU A 97 -4.50 -7.12 -15.31
C LEU A 97 -5.36 -7.74 -14.21
N ASP A 98 -5.96 -8.87 -14.54
CA ASP A 98 -6.49 -9.84 -13.60
C ASP A 98 -5.44 -10.97 -13.51
N PHE A 99 -4.70 -11.02 -12.40
CA PHE A 99 -3.58 -11.94 -12.23
C PHE A 99 -3.83 -12.93 -11.08
N THR A 100 -3.22 -14.10 -11.17
CA THR A 100 -3.20 -15.10 -10.08
C THR A 100 -1.93 -15.02 -9.22
N GLY A 101 -0.97 -14.23 -9.64
CA GLY A 101 0.27 -13.95 -8.91
C GLY A 101 1.04 -12.80 -9.57
N TYR A 102 1.58 -11.92 -8.76
CA TYR A 102 2.39 -10.78 -9.20
C TYR A 102 3.50 -10.54 -8.20
N ALA A 103 4.71 -10.34 -8.66
CA ALA A 103 5.84 -10.00 -7.80
C ALA A 103 6.76 -9.00 -8.49
N THR A 104 7.21 -8.01 -7.75
CA THR A 104 8.26 -7.09 -8.17
C THR A 104 9.60 -7.58 -7.64
N VAL A 105 10.53 -7.86 -8.53
CA VAL A 105 11.87 -8.35 -8.19
C VAL A 105 12.90 -7.30 -8.59
N VAL A 106 13.74 -6.88 -7.64
CA VAL A 106 14.90 -6.02 -7.92
C VAL A 106 16.13 -6.91 -8.01
N PRO A 107 16.73 -7.10 -9.21
CA PRO A 107 17.91 -7.94 -9.37
C PRO A 107 19.09 -7.43 -8.51
N GLY A 108 19.67 -8.31 -7.70
CA GLY A 108 20.78 -7.96 -6.80
C GLY A 108 20.42 -7.04 -5.63
N GLY A 109 19.14 -6.71 -5.47
CA GLY A 109 18.65 -5.92 -4.34
C GLY A 109 18.65 -6.70 -3.03
N GLN A 110 18.87 -5.99 -1.92
CA GLN A 110 18.63 -6.56 -0.59
C GLN A 110 17.12 -6.74 -0.41
N PRO A 111 16.67 -7.82 0.26
CA PRO A 111 15.26 -8.00 0.54
C PRO A 111 14.73 -6.83 1.38
N HIS A 112 13.63 -6.25 0.93
CA HIS A 112 12.99 -5.16 1.67
C HIS A 112 12.27 -5.71 2.90
N LEU A 113 12.44 -5.05 4.04
CA LEU A 113 11.67 -5.35 5.25
C LEU A 113 10.25 -4.74 5.19
N PHE A 114 10.06 -3.69 4.40
CA PHE A 114 8.74 -3.08 4.19
C PHE A 114 7.91 -3.85 3.15
N PRO A 115 6.58 -3.87 3.28
CA PRO A 115 5.70 -4.51 2.32
C PRO A 115 5.70 -3.81 0.95
N VAL A 116 5.68 -4.63 -0.11
CA VAL A 116 5.40 -4.19 -1.48
C VAL A 116 4.14 -4.90 -1.94
N LEU A 117 3.08 -4.13 -2.18
CA LEU A 117 1.76 -4.64 -2.50
C LEU A 117 1.36 -4.22 -3.92
N THR A 118 0.63 -5.10 -4.59
CA THR A 118 0.08 -4.80 -5.91
C THR A 118 -1.34 -5.36 -5.99
N TYR A 119 -2.29 -4.52 -6.42
CA TYR A 119 -3.64 -4.98 -6.71
C TYR A 119 -3.95 -4.75 -8.19
N GLY A 120 -4.78 -5.63 -8.74
CA GLY A 120 -5.10 -5.63 -10.14
C GLY A 120 -6.52 -5.15 -10.44
N LYS A 121 -6.98 -5.54 -11.62
CA LYS A 121 -8.33 -5.26 -12.10
C LYS A 121 -9.35 -5.97 -11.21
N PHE A 122 -10.31 -5.22 -10.68
CA PHE A 122 -11.43 -5.86 -10.01
C PHE A 122 -12.45 -6.36 -11.03
N THR A 123 -13.08 -7.47 -10.69
CA THR A 123 -14.10 -8.14 -11.47
C THR A 123 -15.32 -8.41 -10.61
N GLU A 124 -16.49 -8.48 -11.22
CA GLU A 124 -17.72 -8.84 -10.54
C GLU A 124 -18.08 -10.29 -10.84
N HIS A 125 -18.27 -11.09 -9.79
CA HIS A 125 -18.76 -12.46 -9.86
C HIS A 125 -19.88 -12.63 -8.84
N ASP A 126 -21.06 -13.04 -9.31
CA ASP A 126 -22.23 -13.32 -8.48
C ASP A 126 -22.60 -12.16 -7.52
N GLY A 127 -22.49 -10.91 -8.00
CA GLY A 127 -22.78 -9.70 -7.23
C GLY A 127 -21.70 -9.32 -6.20
N LYS A 128 -20.56 -10.00 -6.21
CA LYS A 128 -19.39 -9.66 -5.38
C LYS A 128 -18.28 -9.07 -6.23
N LEU A 129 -17.70 -7.97 -5.76
CA LEU A 129 -16.49 -7.40 -6.35
C LEU A 129 -15.28 -8.10 -5.76
N THR A 130 -14.43 -8.63 -6.63
CA THR A 130 -13.17 -9.26 -6.27
C THR A 130 -12.01 -8.58 -7.02
N LEU A 131 -10.85 -8.53 -6.44
CA LEU A 131 -9.63 -8.06 -7.10
C LEU A 131 -8.46 -8.96 -6.73
N PRO A 132 -7.51 -9.19 -7.65
CA PRO A 132 -6.28 -9.87 -7.31
C PRO A 132 -5.41 -8.95 -6.46
N PHE A 133 -4.87 -9.47 -5.37
CA PHE A 133 -4.03 -8.73 -4.44
C PHE A 133 -2.78 -9.55 -4.10
N SER A 134 -1.62 -8.99 -4.32
CA SER A 134 -0.32 -9.61 -4.09
C SER A 134 0.49 -8.82 -3.07
N LEU A 135 1.22 -9.53 -2.22
CA LEU A 135 2.13 -8.99 -1.22
C LEU A 135 3.49 -9.64 -1.37
N SER A 136 4.53 -8.83 -1.45
CA SER A 136 5.93 -9.24 -1.42
C SER A 136 6.63 -8.58 -0.25
N ILE A 137 7.31 -9.37 0.57
CA ILE A 137 8.07 -8.90 1.74
C ILE A 137 9.21 -9.90 2.02
N SER A 138 10.24 -9.46 2.71
CA SER A 138 11.35 -10.34 3.11
C SER A 138 10.87 -11.45 4.04
N HIS A 139 11.27 -12.69 3.75
CA HIS A 139 11.02 -13.82 4.64
C HIS A 139 11.77 -13.72 5.98
N ALA A 140 12.71 -12.80 6.10
CA ALA A 140 13.34 -12.46 7.38
C ALA A 140 12.40 -11.70 8.33
N ALA A 141 11.36 -11.03 7.79
CA ALA A 141 10.36 -10.31 8.58
C ALA A 141 9.14 -11.18 8.91
N VAL A 142 8.60 -11.88 7.90
CA VAL A 142 7.33 -12.63 8.02
C VAL A 142 7.40 -13.95 7.29
N ASP A 143 6.58 -14.89 7.72
CA ASP A 143 6.37 -16.19 7.07
C ASP A 143 4.92 -16.34 6.56
N GLY A 144 4.59 -17.52 6.03
CA GLY A 144 3.26 -17.81 5.48
C GLY A 144 2.12 -17.66 6.49
N TRP A 145 2.36 -17.89 7.79
CA TRP A 145 1.34 -17.69 8.81
C TRP A 145 1.00 -16.20 8.97
N HIS A 146 2.01 -15.34 9.09
CA HIS A 146 1.85 -13.89 9.21
C HIS A 146 1.13 -13.30 7.98
N ILE A 147 1.54 -13.74 6.77
CA ILE A 147 0.90 -13.33 5.52
C ILE A 147 -0.57 -13.75 5.50
N SER A 148 -0.90 -14.97 5.94
CA SER A 148 -2.29 -15.44 5.99
C SER A 148 -3.14 -14.63 6.97
N GLN A 149 -2.59 -14.24 8.15
CA GLN A 149 -3.28 -13.39 9.12
C GLN A 149 -3.53 -11.98 8.56
N PHE A 150 -2.56 -11.42 7.82
CA PHE A 150 -2.75 -10.13 7.16
C PHE A 150 -3.90 -10.17 6.14
N PHE A 151 -3.93 -11.18 5.26
CA PHE A 151 -5.01 -11.30 4.26
C PHE A 151 -6.36 -11.57 4.91
N GLN A 152 -6.41 -12.37 5.98
CA GLN A 152 -7.65 -12.59 6.73
C GLN A 152 -8.14 -11.29 7.37
N GLY A 153 -7.28 -10.57 8.08
CA GLY A 153 -7.63 -9.29 8.69
C GLY A 153 -8.07 -8.23 7.66
N MET A 154 -7.41 -8.21 6.49
CA MET A 154 -7.82 -7.34 5.38
C MET A 154 -9.21 -7.68 4.86
N GLN A 155 -9.52 -8.97 4.69
CA GLN A 155 -10.84 -9.42 4.24
C GLN A 155 -11.91 -9.11 5.28
N ASP A 156 -11.67 -9.40 6.56
CA ASP A 156 -12.61 -9.11 7.65
C ASP A 156 -12.90 -7.60 7.73
N LEU A 157 -11.88 -6.75 7.54
CA LEU A 157 -12.05 -5.30 7.49
C LEU A 157 -12.90 -4.88 6.29
N LEU A 158 -12.60 -5.38 5.08
CA LEU A 158 -13.35 -5.05 3.86
C LEU A 158 -14.83 -5.49 3.95
N ASP A 159 -15.11 -6.59 4.63
CA ASP A 159 -16.48 -7.12 4.79
C ASP A 159 -17.29 -6.35 5.85
N THR A 160 -16.64 -5.60 6.74
CA THR A 160 -17.30 -4.97 7.90
C THR A 160 -17.21 -3.46 7.95
N VAL A 161 -16.22 -2.86 7.28
CA VAL A 161 -15.97 -1.43 7.37
C VAL A 161 -17.05 -0.62 6.62
N GLU A 162 -17.61 0.38 7.30
CA GLU A 162 -18.45 1.40 6.69
C GLU A 162 -17.64 2.69 6.57
N LEU A 163 -17.20 3.01 5.36
CA LEU A 163 -16.41 4.21 5.09
C LEU A 163 -17.31 5.34 4.60
N THR A 164 -17.33 6.43 5.35
CA THR A 164 -17.96 7.68 4.96
C THR A 164 -16.90 8.74 4.68
N THR A 165 -17.12 9.58 3.68
CA THR A 165 -16.21 10.68 3.33
C THR A 165 -16.55 11.98 4.06
N GLU A 166 -17.65 11.99 4.80
CA GLU A 166 -18.13 13.12 5.58
C GLU A 166 -17.70 12.94 7.05
N GLY A 167 -17.08 13.95 7.61
CA GLY A 167 -16.64 14.05 8.99
C GLY A 167 -16.53 15.51 9.43
#